data_dd81e11decdbce5f3133bea3a943f423
#
_entry.id   dd81e11decdbce5f3133bea3a943f423
#
_cell.length_a   1.000
_cell.length_b   1.000
_cell.length_c   1.000
_cell.angle_alpha   90.00
_cell.angle_beta   90.00
_cell.angle_gamma   90.00
#
_symmetry.space_group_name_H-M   'P 1'
#
loop_
_entity.id
_entity.type
_entity.pdbx_description
1 polymer ?
#
loop_
_entity_poly.entity_id
_entity_poly.type
_entity_poly.pdbx_seq_one_letter_code
_entity_poly.pdbx_strand_id
1 'polypeptide(L)'
;DVERSRGLGDVYKRQGLHTMNNNINNAQKAEIIAHALPHIQKYRKKTVVVKYGGNAMINDELKEAVMRDLVLLTTVGIKVVLVHGGGPAINKTLEKMQIESKFENGLRVTDKDTVDVVQMVLAGKVNKDLVCQIGNMGGHAIGLSGMDGNMMKCEALDDCHGFVGEIKEVNTEVIEEVLNHNFIPVISTIGYDEKGNCYNINADTAAAAIAGALKAEALVSMTDIVGLLRDKDDDSTLIHKVYISDTPALIAEGIISGGMIPKIDSMTQALREGVKKAFIIDGRVPHSILMELLTDEGMGTMFRSR
;
A
#
# COMPACT_ATOMS: atom_id res chain seq x y z
N ASP A 1 24.00 -5.95 28.49
CA ASP A 1 23.43 -6.22 27.15
C ASP A 1 22.50 -7.45 27.12
N VAL A 2 22.79 -8.51 27.87
CA VAL A 2 21.92 -9.70 27.97
C VAL A 2 20.60 -9.44 28.73
N GLU A 3 20.60 -8.57 29.72
CA GLU A 3 19.38 -8.17 30.46
C GLU A 3 18.45 -7.27 29.61
N ARG A 4 18.98 -6.40 28.77
CA ARG A 4 18.17 -5.62 27.84
C ARG A 4 17.48 -6.50 26.76
N SER A 5 18.16 -7.55 26.31
CA SER A 5 17.61 -8.52 25.36
C SER A 5 16.45 -9.35 25.97
N ARG A 6 16.54 -9.68 27.27
CA ARG A 6 15.45 -10.39 27.99
C ARG A 6 14.22 -9.50 28.20
N GLY A 7 14.40 -8.22 28.48
CA GLY A 7 13.30 -7.26 28.62
C GLY A 7 12.48 -7.06 27.34
N LEU A 8 13.12 -7.02 26.17
CA LEU A 8 12.44 -6.99 24.89
C LEU A 8 11.60 -8.26 24.64
N GLY A 9 12.12 -9.44 24.98
CA GLY A 9 11.38 -10.71 24.88
C GLY A 9 10.11 -10.73 25.74
N ASP A 10 10.12 -10.10 26.93
CA ASP A 10 8.95 -10.01 27.81
C ASP A 10 7.91 -8.98 27.35
N VAL A 11 8.32 -7.90 26.68
CA VAL A 11 7.39 -6.95 26.02
C VAL A 11 6.64 -7.64 24.89
N TYR A 12 7.33 -8.41 24.05
CA TYR A 12 6.69 -9.17 22.96
C TYR A 12 5.76 -10.27 23.50
N LYS A 13 6.06 -10.92 24.62
CA LYS A 13 5.17 -11.89 25.27
C LYS A 13 3.88 -11.27 25.82
N ARG A 14 3.94 -10.02 26.28
CA ARG A 14 2.75 -9.28 26.78
C ARG A 14 1.84 -8.75 25.69
N GLN A 15 2.33 -8.62 24.45
CA GLN A 15 1.58 -8.11 23.29
C GLN A 15 0.85 -9.19 22.48
N GLY A 16 0.54 -10.34 23.06
CA GLY A 16 -0.35 -11.33 22.42
C GLY A 16 0.25 -12.12 21.25
N LEU A 17 1.58 -12.22 21.14
CA LEU A 17 2.26 -13.14 20.21
C LEU A 17 2.12 -14.62 20.63
N HIS A 18 0.98 -14.99 21.21
CA HIS A 18 0.63 -16.36 21.53
C HIS A 18 -0.25 -16.91 20.43
N THR A 19 0.36 -17.61 19.53
CA THR A 19 0.02 -18.93 18.96
C THR A 19 0.72 -19.10 17.63
N MET A 20 2.05 -19.12 17.61
CA MET A 20 2.69 -19.92 16.58
C MET A 20 2.31 -21.38 16.87
N ASN A 21 1.66 -21.99 15.89
CA ASN A 21 1.27 -23.40 15.93
C ASN A 21 2.42 -24.24 16.49
N ASN A 22 2.24 -24.92 17.63
CA ASN A 22 3.27 -25.70 18.32
C ASN A 22 3.83 -26.89 17.50
N ASN A 23 3.37 -27.04 16.25
CA ASN A 23 3.75 -28.13 15.35
C ASN A 23 5.06 -27.88 14.56
N ILE A 24 5.64 -26.67 14.59
CA ILE A 24 6.88 -26.36 13.88
C ILE A 24 8.04 -26.46 14.85
N ASN A 25 8.98 -27.39 14.62
CA ASN A 25 10.17 -27.57 15.46
C ASN A 25 11.21 -26.46 15.20
N ASN A 26 12.22 -26.35 16.07
CA ASN A 26 13.23 -25.29 15.99
C ASN A 26 14.07 -25.34 14.69
N ALA A 27 14.33 -26.53 14.14
CA ALA A 27 15.04 -26.67 12.88
C ALA A 27 14.22 -26.12 11.71
N GLN A 28 12.93 -26.44 11.66
CA GLN A 28 12.00 -25.91 10.65
C GLN A 28 11.86 -24.39 10.75
N LYS A 29 11.83 -23.81 11.96
CA LYS A 29 11.80 -22.35 12.14
C LYS A 29 13.06 -21.70 11.61
N ALA A 30 14.23 -22.29 11.87
CA ALA A 30 15.50 -21.79 11.34
C ALA A 30 15.58 -21.88 9.81
N GLU A 31 15.07 -22.97 9.25
CA GLU A 31 15.03 -23.19 7.80
C GLU A 31 14.12 -22.17 7.09
N ILE A 32 12.91 -21.91 7.64
CA ILE A 32 12.01 -20.87 7.10
C ILE A 32 12.71 -19.50 7.04
N ILE A 33 13.43 -19.12 8.11
CA ILE A 33 14.17 -17.86 8.12
C ILE A 33 15.30 -17.85 7.08
N ALA A 34 16.02 -18.98 6.94
CA ALA A 34 17.10 -19.11 5.96
C ALA A 34 16.59 -19.05 4.52
N HIS A 35 15.42 -19.61 4.23
CA HIS A 35 14.78 -19.54 2.90
C HIS A 35 14.43 -18.11 2.47
N ALA A 36 14.18 -17.19 3.40
CA ALA A 36 13.95 -15.78 3.07
C ALA A 36 15.21 -15.04 2.60
N LEU A 37 16.42 -15.55 2.88
CA LEU A 37 17.68 -14.85 2.62
C LEU A 37 17.90 -14.43 1.15
N PRO A 38 17.70 -15.30 0.14
CA PRO A 38 17.86 -14.91 -1.27
C PRO A 38 16.91 -13.76 -1.67
N HIS A 39 15.68 -13.78 -1.15
CA HIS A 39 14.67 -12.74 -1.42
C HIS A 39 15.06 -11.42 -0.75
N ILE A 40 15.52 -11.45 0.51
CA ILE A 40 16.04 -10.27 1.20
C ILE A 40 17.21 -9.66 0.42
N GLN A 41 18.16 -10.47 -0.04
CA GLN A 41 19.29 -10.01 -0.84
C GLN A 41 18.86 -9.36 -2.16
N LYS A 42 17.83 -9.90 -2.82
CA LYS A 42 17.26 -9.37 -4.05
C LYS A 42 16.62 -8.00 -3.89
N TYR A 43 15.90 -7.79 -2.78
CA TYR A 43 15.19 -6.53 -2.53
C TYR A 43 16.00 -5.52 -1.71
N ARG A 44 17.10 -5.94 -1.09
CA ARG A 44 17.95 -5.06 -0.26
C ARG A 44 18.39 -3.82 -1.03
N LYS A 45 18.23 -2.64 -0.43
CA LYS A 45 18.47 -1.30 -1.01
C LYS A 45 17.57 -0.95 -2.21
N LYS A 46 16.59 -1.79 -2.52
CA LYS A 46 15.58 -1.49 -3.54
C LYS A 46 14.37 -0.84 -2.91
N THR A 47 13.67 -0.02 -3.70
CA THR A 47 12.44 0.63 -3.28
C THR A 47 11.24 -0.26 -3.57
N VAL A 48 10.41 -0.45 -2.55
CA VAL A 48 9.11 -1.13 -2.63
C VAL A 48 8.04 -0.14 -2.20
N VAL A 49 7.07 0.11 -3.06
CA VAL A 49 5.90 0.94 -2.74
C VAL A 49 4.75 0.02 -2.37
N VAL A 50 4.18 0.24 -1.19
CA VAL A 50 3.03 -0.52 -0.68
C VAL A 50 1.81 0.41 -0.65
N LYS A 51 0.79 0.07 -1.42
CA LYS A 51 -0.51 0.72 -1.32
C LYS A 51 -1.35 0.01 -0.27
N TYR A 52 -1.77 0.76 0.73
CA TYR A 52 -2.53 0.28 1.88
C TYR A 52 -3.95 0.88 1.92
N GLY A 53 -4.95 0.01 2.04
CA GLY A 53 -6.36 0.42 2.03
C GLY A 53 -7.30 -0.76 2.26
N GLY A 54 -8.59 -0.54 2.07
CA GLY A 54 -9.61 -1.58 2.20
C GLY A 54 -9.82 -2.09 3.63
N ASN A 55 -10.21 -3.34 3.77
CA ASN A 55 -10.53 -3.98 5.05
C ASN A 55 -9.31 -4.08 5.99
N ALA A 56 -8.09 -4.13 5.45
CA ALA A 56 -6.87 -4.09 6.25
C ALA A 56 -6.74 -2.83 7.11
N MET A 57 -7.43 -1.74 6.77
CA MET A 57 -7.45 -0.51 7.58
C MET A 57 -8.46 -0.53 8.72
N ILE A 58 -9.47 -1.40 8.67
CA ILE A 58 -10.57 -1.43 9.63
C ILE A 58 -10.28 -2.42 10.76
N ASN A 59 -9.63 -3.54 10.43
CA ASN A 59 -9.26 -4.58 11.38
C ASN A 59 -7.92 -4.27 12.06
N ASP A 60 -7.92 -4.13 13.38
CA ASP A 60 -6.73 -3.72 14.13
C ASP A 60 -5.61 -4.79 14.09
N GLU A 61 -5.94 -6.10 14.06
CA GLU A 61 -4.96 -7.17 13.96
C GLU A 61 -4.26 -7.17 12.59
N LEU A 62 -5.03 -6.98 11.50
CA LEU A 62 -4.48 -6.88 10.15
C LEU A 62 -3.62 -5.62 10.00
N LYS A 63 -4.07 -4.50 10.57
CA LYS A 63 -3.32 -3.26 10.58
C LYS A 63 -1.96 -3.43 11.29
N GLU A 64 -1.97 -4.08 12.46
CA GLU A 64 -0.77 -4.39 13.22
C GLU A 64 0.18 -5.29 12.41
N ALA A 65 -0.35 -6.35 11.77
CA ALA A 65 0.44 -7.24 10.94
C ALA A 65 1.12 -6.51 9.78
N VAL A 66 0.39 -5.65 9.07
CA VAL A 66 0.95 -4.84 7.98
C VAL A 66 2.06 -3.91 8.47
N MET A 67 1.82 -3.15 9.54
CA MET A 67 2.85 -2.24 10.07
C MET A 67 4.10 -2.99 10.51
N ARG A 68 3.94 -4.18 11.09
CA ARG A 68 5.05 -5.07 11.47
C ARG A 68 5.84 -5.55 10.25
N ASP A 69 5.15 -5.90 9.16
CA ASP A 69 5.78 -6.29 7.90
C ASP A 69 6.66 -5.15 7.34
N LEU A 70 6.14 -3.92 7.32
CA LEU A 70 6.90 -2.75 6.83
C LEU A 70 8.16 -2.50 7.67
N VAL A 71 8.04 -2.59 9.01
CA VAL A 71 9.18 -2.45 9.92
C VAL A 71 10.21 -3.55 9.66
N LEU A 72 9.79 -4.81 9.49
CA LEU A 72 10.69 -5.92 9.19
C LEU A 72 11.41 -5.68 7.86
N LEU A 73 10.69 -5.34 6.79
CA LEU A 73 11.29 -5.07 5.49
C LEU A 73 12.34 -3.95 5.56
N THR A 74 12.05 -2.88 6.29
CA THR A 74 13.01 -1.77 6.46
C THR A 74 14.21 -2.20 7.29
N THR A 75 14.00 -3.00 8.34
CA THR A 75 15.07 -3.53 9.19
C THR A 75 16.07 -4.40 8.42
N VAL A 76 15.60 -5.17 7.44
CA VAL A 76 16.49 -5.97 6.56
C VAL A 76 17.09 -5.17 5.40
N GLY A 77 16.86 -3.86 5.34
CA GLY A 77 17.47 -2.91 4.41
C GLY A 77 16.73 -2.73 3.08
N ILE A 78 15.43 -3.03 3.04
CA ILE A 78 14.55 -2.70 1.92
C ILE A 78 14.01 -1.28 2.13
N LYS A 79 14.02 -0.44 1.10
CA LYS A 79 13.44 0.91 1.15
C LYS A 79 11.93 0.82 0.93
N VAL A 80 11.14 1.08 1.97
CA VAL A 80 9.68 0.95 1.91
C VAL A 80 9.01 2.31 1.87
N VAL A 81 8.10 2.50 0.94
CA VAL A 81 7.18 3.67 0.86
C VAL A 81 5.77 3.16 1.10
N LEU A 82 5.07 3.72 2.07
CA LEU A 82 3.67 3.39 2.35
C LEU A 82 2.76 4.48 1.78
N VAL A 83 1.92 4.14 0.82
CA VAL A 83 0.87 5.03 0.29
C VAL A 83 -0.47 4.56 0.80
N HIS A 84 -1.23 5.42 1.47
CA HIS A 84 -2.47 5.01 2.11
C HIS A 84 -3.67 5.84 1.68
N GLY A 85 -4.81 5.16 1.54
CA GLY A 85 -6.11 5.79 1.48
C GLY A 85 -6.73 5.98 2.87
N GLY A 86 -8.06 6.03 2.94
CA GLY A 86 -8.77 6.18 4.20
C GLY A 86 -10.29 6.32 4.02
N GLY A 87 -10.84 5.72 2.96
CA GLY A 87 -12.26 5.80 2.64
C GLY A 87 -13.21 5.57 3.84
N PRO A 88 -13.02 4.51 4.63
CA PRO A 88 -13.85 4.26 5.81
C PRO A 88 -13.78 5.38 6.87
N ALA A 89 -12.59 5.93 7.12
CA ALA A 89 -12.41 7.03 8.06
C ALA A 89 -13.03 8.34 7.55
N ILE A 90 -12.93 8.61 6.25
CA ILE A 90 -13.59 9.73 5.58
C ILE A 90 -15.10 9.60 5.72
N ASN A 91 -15.69 8.44 5.36
CA ASN A 91 -17.13 8.20 5.47
C ASN A 91 -17.65 8.46 6.88
N LYS A 92 -16.96 7.88 7.87
CA LYS A 92 -17.33 8.06 9.30
C LYS A 92 -17.28 9.53 9.74
N THR A 93 -16.35 10.31 9.19
CA THR A 93 -16.22 11.73 9.53
C THR A 93 -17.29 12.57 8.83
N LEU A 94 -17.54 12.34 7.54
CA LEU A 94 -18.60 13.00 6.77
C LEU A 94 -19.98 12.76 7.42
N GLU A 95 -20.27 11.51 7.80
CA GLU A 95 -21.50 11.14 8.51
C GLU A 95 -21.67 11.94 9.82
N LYS A 96 -20.61 12.03 10.63
CA LYS A 96 -20.64 12.84 11.87
C LYS A 96 -20.85 14.33 11.63
N MET A 97 -20.36 14.84 10.51
CA MET A 97 -20.52 16.23 10.11
C MET A 97 -21.81 16.48 9.33
N GLN A 98 -22.63 15.43 9.10
CA GLN A 98 -23.88 15.48 8.31
C GLN A 98 -23.65 15.94 6.85
N ILE A 99 -22.48 15.62 6.28
CA ILE A 99 -22.14 15.86 4.88
C ILE A 99 -22.43 14.59 4.08
N GLU A 100 -23.21 14.71 3.02
CA GLU A 100 -23.58 13.58 2.16
C GLU A 100 -22.37 13.11 1.35
N SER A 101 -22.14 11.80 1.34
CA SER A 101 -21.05 11.18 0.55
C SER A 101 -21.63 10.48 -0.68
N LYS A 102 -21.20 10.92 -1.87
CA LYS A 102 -21.61 10.34 -3.16
C LYS A 102 -20.42 9.69 -3.87
N PHE A 103 -20.70 8.64 -4.61
CA PHE A 103 -19.71 7.96 -5.46
C PHE A 103 -20.24 7.86 -6.88
N GLU A 104 -19.36 8.13 -7.83
CA GLU A 104 -19.61 7.96 -9.24
C GLU A 104 -18.43 7.20 -9.88
N ASN A 105 -18.71 6.15 -10.65
CA ASN A 105 -17.70 5.29 -11.27
C ASN A 105 -16.60 4.79 -10.29
N GLY A 106 -16.94 4.58 -9.01
CA GLY A 106 -16.02 4.13 -7.97
C GLY A 106 -15.16 5.22 -7.35
N LEU A 107 -15.27 6.47 -7.80
CA LEU A 107 -14.62 7.65 -7.23
C LEU A 107 -15.60 8.44 -6.36
N ARG A 108 -15.09 9.04 -5.28
CA ARG A 108 -15.87 9.91 -4.41
C ARG A 108 -16.08 11.25 -5.10
N VAL A 109 -17.32 11.64 -5.38
CA VAL A 109 -17.62 13.03 -5.73
C VAL A 109 -17.23 13.91 -4.55
N THR A 110 -16.34 14.85 -4.79
CA THR A 110 -15.65 15.61 -3.74
C THR A 110 -15.86 17.10 -3.97
N ASP A 111 -16.87 17.67 -3.33
CA ASP A 111 -17.08 19.13 -3.28
C ASP A 111 -16.09 19.81 -2.32
N LYS A 112 -16.24 21.13 -2.14
CA LYS A 112 -15.31 21.89 -1.30
C LYS A 112 -15.33 21.47 0.17
N ASP A 113 -16.49 21.22 0.73
CA ASP A 113 -16.62 20.79 2.13
C ASP A 113 -16.07 19.37 2.31
N THR A 114 -16.33 18.51 1.34
CA THR A 114 -15.82 17.13 1.32
C THR A 114 -14.30 17.10 1.22
N VAL A 115 -13.65 17.92 0.36
CA VAL A 115 -12.18 17.89 0.23
C VAL A 115 -11.48 18.37 1.50
N ASP A 116 -12.06 19.35 2.21
CA ASP A 116 -11.53 19.82 3.48
C ASP A 116 -11.56 18.68 4.54
N VAL A 117 -12.65 17.90 4.59
CA VAL A 117 -12.74 16.71 5.45
C VAL A 117 -11.75 15.64 5.02
N VAL A 118 -11.60 15.38 3.71
CA VAL A 118 -10.63 14.43 3.17
C VAL A 118 -9.22 14.81 3.59
N GLN A 119 -8.84 16.07 3.48
CA GLN A 119 -7.52 16.56 3.90
C GLN A 119 -7.31 16.36 5.41
N MET A 120 -8.26 16.79 6.25
CA MET A 120 -8.17 16.62 7.71
C MET A 120 -8.01 15.14 8.10
N VAL A 121 -8.80 14.26 7.48
CA VAL A 121 -8.81 12.84 7.83
C VAL A 121 -7.57 12.12 7.32
N LEU A 122 -7.20 12.32 6.06
CA LEU A 122 -6.08 11.59 5.46
C LEU A 122 -4.75 12.09 6.01
N ALA A 123 -4.46 13.40 5.94
CA ALA A 123 -3.17 13.95 6.35
C ALA A 123 -3.03 14.06 7.88
N GLY A 124 -4.12 14.38 8.58
CA GLY A 124 -4.11 14.58 10.03
C GLY A 124 -4.27 13.27 10.79
N LYS A 125 -5.40 12.58 10.62
CA LYS A 125 -5.75 11.44 11.46
C LYS A 125 -5.12 10.14 10.99
N VAL A 126 -5.47 9.65 9.81
CA VAL A 126 -5.06 8.32 9.33
C VAL A 126 -3.54 8.25 9.20
N ASN A 127 -2.94 9.25 8.57
CA ASN A 127 -1.49 9.34 8.38
C ASN A 127 -0.72 9.25 9.71
N LYS A 128 -1.12 10.06 10.69
CA LYS A 128 -0.42 10.12 11.98
C LYS A 128 -0.68 8.89 12.85
N ASP A 129 -1.85 8.28 12.75
CA ASP A 129 -2.14 7.00 13.40
C ASP A 129 -1.19 5.88 12.88
N LEU A 130 -0.95 5.82 11.56
CA LEU A 130 -0.02 4.85 10.95
C LEU A 130 1.44 5.12 11.35
N VAL A 131 1.88 6.37 11.31
CA VAL A 131 3.23 6.77 11.77
C VAL A 131 3.46 6.36 13.23
N CYS A 132 2.47 6.62 14.10
CA CYS A 132 2.55 6.24 15.50
C CYS A 132 2.65 4.71 15.69
N GLN A 133 1.84 3.93 14.94
CA GLN A 133 1.88 2.47 15.00
C GLN A 133 3.23 1.90 14.55
N ILE A 134 3.79 2.41 13.45
CA ILE A 134 5.14 2.03 12.99
C ILE A 134 6.17 2.34 14.09
N GLY A 135 6.09 3.53 14.71
CA GLY A 135 6.98 3.92 15.81
C GLY A 135 6.87 3.02 17.04
N ASN A 136 5.65 2.61 17.42
CA ASN A 136 5.42 1.68 18.53
C ASN A 136 6.02 0.29 18.30
N MET A 137 6.26 -0.08 17.04
CA MET A 137 6.91 -1.34 16.65
C MET A 137 8.43 -1.20 16.46
N GLY A 138 9.02 -0.06 16.80
CA GLY A 138 10.46 0.20 16.69
C GLY A 138 10.90 0.63 15.28
N GLY A 139 9.96 0.91 14.37
CA GLY A 139 10.25 1.49 13.07
C GLY A 139 10.35 3.02 13.13
N HIS A 140 10.93 3.61 12.10
CA HIS A 140 11.03 5.05 11.94
C HIS A 140 10.21 5.48 10.73
N ALA A 141 9.20 6.33 10.92
CA ALA A 141 8.34 6.79 9.84
C ALA A 141 8.13 8.30 9.87
N ILE A 142 7.94 8.88 8.70
CA ILE A 142 7.57 10.28 8.52
C ILE A 142 6.27 10.33 7.71
N GLY A 143 5.26 10.99 8.26
CA GLY A 143 3.99 11.19 7.59
C GLY A 143 4.01 12.41 6.70
N LEU A 144 3.67 12.18 5.42
CA LEU A 144 3.63 13.15 4.35
C LEU A 144 2.26 13.13 3.64
N SER A 145 1.98 14.18 2.92
CA SER A 145 0.91 14.25 1.92
C SER A 145 1.52 14.62 0.56
N GLY A 146 0.79 14.49 -0.51
CA GLY A 146 1.28 14.93 -1.81
C GLY A 146 1.49 16.44 -1.95
N MET A 147 1.07 17.22 -0.95
CA MET A 147 1.33 18.67 -0.87
C MET A 147 2.73 18.97 -0.33
N ASP A 148 3.30 18.08 0.50
CA ASP A 148 4.60 18.27 1.11
C ASP A 148 5.70 18.19 0.06
N GLY A 149 6.59 19.19 0.02
CA GLY A 149 7.66 19.29 -0.96
C GLY A 149 7.19 19.33 -2.41
N ASN A 150 5.98 19.78 -2.66
CA ASN A 150 5.36 19.80 -3.99
C ASN A 150 5.36 18.41 -4.65
N MET A 151 5.04 17.38 -3.89
CA MET A 151 5.19 15.98 -4.29
C MET A 151 4.23 15.55 -5.39
N MET A 152 2.92 15.84 -5.26
CA MET A 152 1.90 15.43 -6.23
C MET A 152 1.17 16.63 -6.81
N LYS A 153 1.61 17.13 -7.96
CA LYS A 153 0.93 18.16 -8.71
C LYS A 153 -0.23 17.58 -9.49
N CYS A 154 -1.41 18.16 -9.33
CA CYS A 154 -2.66 17.66 -9.88
C CYS A 154 -3.42 18.73 -10.67
N GLU A 155 -4.35 18.26 -11.48
CA GLU A 155 -5.44 19.05 -12.04
C GLU A 155 -6.76 18.36 -11.66
N ALA A 156 -7.89 19.06 -11.78
CA ALA A 156 -9.20 18.44 -11.64
C ALA A 156 -9.35 17.31 -12.66
N LEU A 157 -9.83 16.16 -12.21
CA LEU A 157 -10.06 15.00 -13.08
C LEU A 157 -11.08 15.32 -14.17
N ASP A 158 -12.20 15.90 -13.75
CA ASP A 158 -13.31 16.37 -14.60
C ASP A 158 -14.24 17.29 -13.81
N ASP A 159 -15.27 17.84 -14.48
CA ASP A 159 -16.24 18.74 -13.87
C ASP A 159 -17.25 18.02 -12.96
N CYS A 160 -17.42 16.69 -13.10
CA CYS A 160 -18.45 15.92 -12.38
C CYS A 160 -17.99 15.51 -10.98
N HIS A 161 -16.68 15.24 -10.81
CA HIS A 161 -16.12 14.76 -9.55
C HIS A 161 -15.60 15.88 -8.62
N GLY A 162 -15.60 17.14 -9.07
CA GLY A 162 -15.15 18.30 -8.28
C GLY A 162 -13.67 18.24 -7.94
N PHE A 163 -13.32 18.23 -6.65
CA PHE A 163 -11.92 18.20 -6.18
C PHE A 163 -11.33 16.78 -6.15
N VAL A 164 -11.64 15.95 -7.14
CA VAL A 164 -10.89 14.72 -7.42
C VAL A 164 -9.75 15.06 -8.38
N GLY A 165 -8.52 14.67 -8.02
CA GLY A 165 -7.31 15.04 -8.77
C GLY A 165 -6.83 13.96 -9.72
N GLU A 166 -6.41 14.41 -10.91
CA GLU A 166 -5.55 13.66 -11.83
C GLU A 166 -4.09 14.12 -11.61
N ILE A 167 -3.19 13.18 -11.30
CA ILE A 167 -1.77 13.48 -11.08
C ILE A 167 -1.12 13.80 -12.43
N LYS A 168 -0.48 14.96 -12.53
CA LYS A 168 0.30 15.38 -13.70
C LYS A 168 1.80 15.20 -13.52
N GLU A 169 2.27 15.36 -12.29
CA GLU A 169 3.69 15.27 -11.97
C GLU A 169 3.88 14.75 -10.54
N VAL A 170 4.91 13.93 -10.34
CA VAL A 170 5.37 13.47 -9.02
C VAL A 170 6.81 13.91 -8.81
N ASN A 171 7.05 14.79 -7.84
CA ASN A 171 8.39 15.13 -7.36
C ASN A 171 8.81 14.15 -6.26
N THR A 172 9.87 13.37 -6.50
CA THR A 172 10.34 12.33 -5.59
C THR A 172 11.35 12.80 -4.54
N GLU A 173 11.82 14.04 -4.62
CA GLU A 173 12.91 14.57 -3.81
C GLU A 173 12.72 14.32 -2.30
N VAL A 174 11.57 14.72 -1.76
CA VAL A 174 11.27 14.51 -0.33
C VAL A 174 11.17 13.04 0.03
N ILE A 175 10.60 12.20 -0.85
CA ILE A 175 10.50 10.75 -0.63
C ILE A 175 11.91 10.14 -0.55
N GLU A 176 12.79 10.50 -1.48
CA GLU A 176 14.16 9.99 -1.56
C GLU A 176 14.99 10.42 -0.34
N GLU A 177 14.86 11.67 0.11
CA GLU A 177 15.52 12.16 1.32
C GLU A 177 15.09 11.38 2.57
N VAL A 178 13.77 11.13 2.71
CA VAL A 178 13.24 10.33 3.83
C VAL A 178 13.78 8.89 3.78
N LEU A 179 13.79 8.27 2.60
CA LEU A 179 14.32 6.91 2.39
C LEU A 179 15.83 6.82 2.63
N ASN A 180 16.61 7.87 2.28
CA ASN A 180 18.05 7.91 2.46
C ASN A 180 18.45 7.97 3.94
N HIS A 181 17.56 8.47 4.80
CA HIS A 181 17.73 8.47 6.25
C HIS A 181 17.12 7.23 6.94
N ASN A 182 16.76 6.19 6.18
CA ASN A 182 16.14 4.94 6.66
C ASN A 182 14.81 5.14 7.38
N PHE A 183 14.06 6.18 7.03
CA PHE A 183 12.67 6.35 7.45
C PHE A 183 11.73 5.75 6.42
N ILE A 184 10.54 5.37 6.86
CA ILE A 184 9.42 4.96 6.02
C ILE A 184 8.58 6.21 5.72
N PRO A 185 8.57 6.73 4.47
CA PRO A 185 7.61 7.76 4.10
C PRO A 185 6.20 7.15 4.07
N VAL A 186 5.29 7.72 4.86
CA VAL A 186 3.87 7.37 4.93
C VAL A 186 3.09 8.47 4.23
N ILE A 187 2.59 8.21 3.03
CA ILE A 187 2.05 9.23 2.13
C ILE A 187 0.54 9.12 2.04
N SER A 188 -0.15 10.18 2.43
CA SER A 188 -1.59 10.32 2.21
C SER A 188 -1.89 10.81 0.79
N THR A 189 -2.99 10.30 0.22
CA THR A 189 -3.35 10.49 -1.19
C THR A 189 -4.10 11.81 -1.43
N ILE A 190 -3.41 12.90 -1.17
CA ILE A 190 -3.85 14.28 -1.37
C ILE A 190 -2.84 14.97 -2.26
N GLY A 191 -3.32 15.61 -3.32
CA GLY A 191 -2.49 16.42 -4.21
C GLY A 191 -2.88 17.89 -4.18
N TYR A 192 -2.22 18.68 -4.99
CA TYR A 192 -2.43 20.13 -5.08
C TYR A 192 -2.31 20.62 -6.52
N ASP A 193 -2.91 21.79 -6.81
CA ASP A 193 -2.68 22.54 -8.04
C ASP A 193 -1.85 23.82 -7.78
N GLU A 194 -1.50 24.51 -8.86
CA GLU A 194 -0.74 25.78 -8.78
C GLU A 194 -1.48 26.92 -8.07
N LYS A 195 -2.80 26.79 -7.89
CA LYS A 195 -3.63 27.76 -7.17
C LYS A 195 -3.72 27.45 -5.67
N GLY A 196 -3.13 26.33 -5.23
CA GLY A 196 -3.18 25.86 -3.84
C GLY A 196 -4.46 25.11 -3.48
N ASN A 197 -5.26 24.70 -4.46
CA ASN A 197 -6.39 23.84 -4.19
C ASN A 197 -5.91 22.42 -3.82
N CYS A 198 -6.59 21.82 -2.83
CA CYS A 198 -6.38 20.44 -2.44
C CYS A 198 -7.25 19.51 -3.29
N TYR A 199 -6.71 18.37 -3.67
CA TYR A 199 -7.41 17.33 -4.43
C TYR A 199 -7.34 15.97 -3.74
N ASN A 200 -8.49 15.29 -3.70
CA ASN A 200 -8.60 13.89 -3.29
C ASN A 200 -8.13 12.99 -4.45
N ILE A 201 -7.16 12.12 -4.19
CA ILE A 201 -6.59 11.25 -5.22
C ILE A 201 -6.91 9.79 -4.88
N ASN A 202 -7.25 9.01 -5.90
CA ASN A 202 -7.42 7.57 -5.76
C ASN A 202 -6.10 6.93 -5.29
N ALA A 203 -6.16 6.07 -4.27
CA ALA A 203 -4.96 5.52 -3.64
C ALA A 203 -4.19 4.56 -4.55
N ASP A 204 -4.84 3.81 -5.42
CA ASP A 204 -4.17 2.95 -6.40
C ASP A 204 -3.44 3.79 -7.45
N THR A 205 -4.07 4.88 -7.92
CA THR A 205 -3.46 5.83 -8.86
C THR A 205 -2.27 6.55 -8.24
N ALA A 206 -2.40 7.05 -7.00
CA ALA A 206 -1.30 7.72 -6.30
C ALA A 206 -0.11 6.80 -6.07
N ALA A 207 -0.36 5.57 -5.61
CA ALA A 207 0.70 4.58 -5.38
C ALA A 207 1.41 4.19 -6.68
N ALA A 208 0.67 4.04 -7.77
CA ALA A 208 1.22 3.73 -9.09
C ALA A 208 2.09 4.87 -9.62
N ALA A 209 1.62 6.12 -9.54
CA ALA A 209 2.38 7.29 -9.96
C ALA A 209 3.68 7.47 -9.16
N ILE A 210 3.61 7.34 -7.83
CA ILE A 210 4.80 7.41 -6.95
C ILE A 210 5.77 6.26 -7.27
N ALA A 211 5.26 5.02 -7.46
CA ALA A 211 6.11 3.88 -7.80
C ALA A 211 6.79 4.05 -9.16
N GLY A 212 6.08 4.58 -10.16
CA GLY A 212 6.60 4.89 -11.48
C GLY A 212 7.71 5.95 -11.42
N ALA A 213 7.45 7.08 -10.74
CA ALA A 213 8.41 8.16 -10.58
C ALA A 213 9.70 7.70 -9.87
N LEU A 214 9.58 6.85 -8.84
CA LEU A 214 10.71 6.24 -8.13
C LEU A 214 11.38 5.09 -8.89
N LYS A 215 10.81 4.64 -10.01
CA LYS A 215 11.23 3.42 -10.73
C LYS A 215 11.39 2.24 -9.78
N ALA A 216 10.40 2.05 -8.93
CA ALA A 216 10.43 1.09 -7.83
C ALA A 216 10.69 -0.35 -8.32
N GLU A 217 11.37 -1.16 -7.51
CA GLU A 217 11.53 -2.60 -7.78
C GLU A 217 10.19 -3.33 -7.73
N ALA A 218 9.30 -2.89 -6.83
CA ALA A 218 7.96 -3.46 -6.69
C ALA A 218 6.92 -2.41 -6.28
N LEU A 219 5.70 -2.54 -6.82
CA LEU A 219 4.47 -1.94 -6.33
C LEU A 219 3.60 -3.06 -5.77
N VAL A 220 3.24 -3.00 -4.50
CA VAL A 220 2.35 -3.97 -3.84
C VAL A 220 1.02 -3.29 -3.54
N SER A 221 -0.05 -3.69 -4.22
CA SER A 221 -1.41 -3.21 -3.95
C SER A 221 -2.17 -4.22 -3.08
N MET A 222 -2.41 -3.86 -1.85
CA MET A 222 -3.27 -4.62 -0.94
C MET A 222 -4.73 -4.38 -1.27
N THR A 223 -5.50 -5.45 -1.37
CA THR A 223 -6.91 -5.45 -1.76
C THR A 223 -7.71 -6.40 -0.88
N ASP A 224 -9.02 -6.47 -1.11
CA ASP A 224 -9.92 -7.38 -0.43
C ASP A 224 -10.23 -8.65 -1.28
N ILE A 225 -9.34 -8.98 -2.21
CA ILE A 225 -9.41 -10.18 -3.05
C ILE A 225 -8.06 -10.90 -3.08
N VAL A 226 -8.07 -12.20 -3.29
CA VAL A 226 -6.85 -13.04 -3.34
C VAL A 226 -5.93 -12.70 -4.53
N GLY A 227 -6.47 -12.14 -5.61
CA GLY A 227 -5.77 -11.82 -6.85
C GLY A 227 -6.72 -11.94 -8.03
N LEU A 228 -6.18 -12.15 -9.24
CA LEU A 228 -6.98 -12.48 -10.41
C LEU A 228 -7.29 -13.97 -10.45
N LEU A 229 -8.57 -14.31 -10.47
CA LEU A 229 -9.07 -15.68 -10.60
C LEU A 229 -9.62 -15.90 -12.01
N ARG A 230 -9.38 -17.07 -12.60
CA ARG A 230 -10.08 -17.45 -13.85
C ARG A 230 -11.56 -17.70 -13.60
N ASP A 231 -11.88 -18.31 -12.48
CA ASP A 231 -13.24 -18.44 -11.94
C ASP A 231 -13.30 -17.69 -10.61
N LYS A 232 -14.10 -16.63 -10.53
CA LYS A 232 -14.24 -15.76 -9.34
C LYS A 232 -14.72 -16.49 -8.08
N ASP A 233 -15.32 -17.67 -8.23
CA ASP A 233 -15.91 -18.47 -7.17
C ASP A 233 -14.97 -19.64 -6.76
N ASP A 234 -13.76 -19.75 -7.36
CA ASP A 234 -12.77 -20.79 -7.08
C ASP A 234 -11.36 -20.21 -6.94
N ASP A 235 -10.90 -20.07 -5.69
CA ASP A 235 -9.57 -19.56 -5.35
C ASP A 235 -8.43 -20.41 -5.92
N SER A 236 -8.66 -21.70 -6.23
CA SER A 236 -7.66 -22.57 -6.83
C SER A 236 -7.30 -22.17 -8.27
N THR A 237 -8.09 -21.29 -8.88
CA THR A 237 -7.89 -20.76 -10.24
C THR A 237 -7.07 -19.48 -10.29
N LEU A 238 -6.35 -19.15 -9.20
CA LEU A 238 -5.52 -17.96 -9.08
C LEU A 238 -4.46 -17.90 -10.19
N ILE A 239 -4.41 -16.75 -10.85
CA ILE A 239 -3.41 -16.45 -11.87
C ILE A 239 -2.21 -15.80 -11.18
N HIS A 240 -1.17 -16.56 -10.91
CA HIS A 240 0.00 -16.05 -10.19
C HIS A 240 0.82 -15.04 -10.98
N LYS A 241 0.77 -15.06 -12.32
CA LYS A 241 1.58 -14.18 -13.17
C LYS A 241 0.81 -13.74 -14.41
N VAL A 242 0.85 -12.44 -14.68
CA VAL A 242 0.25 -11.79 -15.86
C VAL A 242 1.28 -10.85 -16.50
N TYR A 243 1.41 -10.89 -17.82
CA TYR A 243 2.11 -9.85 -18.55
C TYR A 243 1.11 -8.74 -18.95
N ILE A 244 1.56 -7.48 -18.92
CA ILE A 244 0.66 -6.35 -19.26
C ILE A 244 0.11 -6.45 -20.69
N SER A 245 0.81 -7.17 -21.59
CA SER A 245 0.32 -7.46 -22.94
C SER A 245 -0.91 -8.36 -22.97
N ASP A 246 -1.15 -9.13 -21.91
CA ASP A 246 -2.23 -10.11 -21.84
C ASP A 246 -3.49 -9.50 -21.20
N THR A 247 -3.38 -8.32 -20.58
CA THR A 247 -4.50 -7.66 -19.91
C THR A 247 -5.70 -7.37 -20.82
N PRO A 248 -5.56 -6.97 -22.12
CA PRO A 248 -6.71 -6.78 -22.99
C PRO A 248 -7.50 -8.07 -23.25
N ALA A 249 -6.82 -9.21 -23.36
CA ALA A 249 -7.46 -10.51 -23.53
C ALA A 249 -8.22 -10.91 -22.25
N LEU A 250 -7.61 -10.73 -21.08
CA LEU A 250 -8.24 -11.00 -19.78
C LEU A 250 -9.47 -10.12 -19.51
N ILE A 251 -9.46 -8.87 -20.00
CA ILE A 251 -10.63 -7.99 -19.98
C ILE A 251 -11.74 -8.54 -20.90
N ALA A 252 -11.39 -8.92 -22.13
CA ALA A 252 -12.34 -9.47 -23.08
C ALA A 252 -12.96 -10.80 -22.62
N GLU A 253 -12.21 -11.60 -21.87
CA GLU A 253 -12.66 -12.84 -21.24
C GLU A 253 -13.50 -12.60 -19.97
N GLY A 254 -13.61 -11.35 -19.48
CA GLY A 254 -14.34 -11.00 -18.27
C GLY A 254 -13.61 -11.33 -16.94
N ILE A 255 -12.38 -11.83 -17.02
CA ILE A 255 -11.52 -12.13 -15.84
C ILE A 255 -11.15 -10.82 -15.13
N ILE A 256 -10.82 -9.79 -15.89
CA ILE A 256 -10.62 -8.44 -15.40
C ILE A 256 -11.88 -7.63 -15.68
N SER A 257 -12.62 -7.25 -14.63
CA SER A 257 -13.89 -6.55 -14.80
C SER A 257 -14.17 -5.56 -13.67
N GLY A 258 -15.11 -4.66 -13.85
CA GLY A 258 -15.59 -3.73 -12.83
C GLY A 258 -14.46 -2.89 -12.22
N GLY A 259 -14.43 -2.80 -10.88
CA GLY A 259 -13.45 -2.03 -10.13
C GLY A 259 -11.99 -2.51 -10.25
N MET A 260 -11.76 -3.70 -10.86
CA MET A 260 -10.40 -4.17 -11.13
C MET A 260 -9.74 -3.47 -12.32
N ILE A 261 -10.53 -3.03 -13.31
CA ILE A 261 -10.01 -2.36 -14.51
C ILE A 261 -9.14 -1.15 -14.16
N PRO A 262 -9.63 -0.12 -13.44
CA PRO A 262 -8.82 1.06 -13.12
C PRO A 262 -7.61 0.73 -12.24
N LYS A 263 -7.68 -0.30 -11.41
CA LYS A 263 -6.55 -0.76 -10.60
C LYS A 263 -5.44 -1.34 -11.48
N ILE A 264 -5.79 -2.20 -12.42
CA ILE A 264 -4.84 -2.82 -13.35
C ILE A 264 -4.28 -1.81 -14.33
N ASP A 265 -5.09 -0.83 -14.77
CA ASP A 265 -4.62 0.27 -15.61
C ASP A 265 -3.55 1.10 -14.89
N SER A 266 -3.77 1.45 -13.61
CA SER A 266 -2.78 2.15 -12.79
C SER A 266 -1.48 1.35 -12.65
N MET A 267 -1.56 0.04 -12.41
CA MET A 267 -0.39 -0.85 -12.34
C MET A 267 0.34 -0.97 -13.68
N THR A 268 -0.42 -1.08 -14.76
CA THR A 268 0.13 -1.15 -16.12
C THR A 268 0.90 0.12 -16.45
N GLN A 269 0.36 1.28 -16.06
CA GLN A 269 1.04 2.57 -16.20
C GLN A 269 2.36 2.58 -15.41
N ALA A 270 2.34 2.20 -14.14
CA ALA A 270 3.54 2.12 -13.30
C ALA A 270 4.62 1.22 -13.91
N LEU A 271 4.23 0.06 -14.44
CA LEU A 271 5.15 -0.87 -15.13
C LEU A 271 5.75 -0.26 -16.40
N ARG A 272 4.98 0.51 -17.17
CA ARG A 272 5.47 1.24 -18.35
C ARG A 272 6.43 2.36 -17.96
N GLU A 273 6.26 2.99 -16.82
CA GLU A 273 7.13 4.03 -16.27
C GLU A 273 8.41 3.49 -15.62
N GLY A 274 8.55 2.18 -15.49
CA GLY A 274 9.80 1.54 -15.09
C GLY A 274 9.77 0.73 -13.80
N VAL A 275 8.63 0.60 -13.15
CA VAL A 275 8.43 -0.38 -12.06
C VAL A 275 8.72 -1.78 -12.60
N LYS A 276 9.45 -2.59 -11.85
CA LYS A 276 9.86 -3.92 -12.33
C LYS A 276 8.78 -4.98 -12.18
N LYS A 277 7.98 -4.88 -11.12
CA LYS A 277 6.89 -5.79 -10.80
C LYS A 277 5.77 -5.05 -10.08
N ALA A 278 4.52 -5.40 -10.36
CA ALA A 278 3.40 -4.96 -9.56
C ALA A 278 2.62 -6.18 -9.06
N PHE A 279 2.13 -6.12 -7.83
CA PHE A 279 1.45 -7.23 -7.17
C PHE A 279 0.07 -6.79 -6.68
N ILE A 280 -0.92 -7.66 -6.88
CA ILE A 280 -2.20 -7.61 -6.18
C ILE A 280 -2.18 -8.71 -5.14
N ILE A 281 -2.34 -8.35 -3.87
CA ILE A 281 -2.34 -9.29 -2.75
C ILE A 281 -3.56 -9.09 -1.86
N ASP A 282 -3.96 -10.16 -1.16
CA ASP A 282 -5.06 -10.11 -0.21
C ASP A 282 -4.63 -9.47 1.10
N GLY A 283 -5.13 -8.28 1.38
CA GLY A 283 -4.89 -7.57 2.63
C GLY A 283 -5.63 -8.13 3.85
N ARG A 284 -6.52 -9.10 3.65
CA ARG A 284 -7.21 -9.81 4.74
C ARG A 284 -6.36 -10.94 5.33
N VAL A 285 -5.26 -11.30 4.67
CA VAL A 285 -4.32 -12.31 5.15
C VAL A 285 -3.19 -11.63 5.92
N PRO A 286 -2.99 -11.94 7.21
CA PRO A 286 -1.87 -11.41 7.98
C PRO A 286 -0.52 -11.76 7.31
N HIS A 287 0.42 -10.82 7.30
CA HIS A 287 1.76 -10.99 6.73
C HIS A 287 1.82 -11.31 5.23
N SER A 288 0.75 -10.97 4.48
CA SER A 288 0.69 -11.22 3.03
C SER A 288 1.81 -10.52 2.26
N ILE A 289 2.30 -9.36 2.73
CA ILE A 289 3.41 -8.63 2.12
C ILE A 289 4.71 -9.45 2.22
N LEU A 290 4.99 -10.03 3.38
CA LEU A 290 6.20 -10.86 3.58
C LEU A 290 6.13 -12.12 2.74
N MET A 291 4.97 -12.78 2.70
CA MET A 291 4.77 -13.98 1.90
C MET A 291 4.99 -13.70 0.40
N GLU A 292 4.48 -12.57 -0.11
CA GLU A 292 4.66 -12.22 -1.51
C GLU A 292 6.10 -11.84 -1.87
N LEU A 293 6.79 -11.11 -0.99
CA LEU A 293 8.12 -10.58 -1.31
C LEU A 293 9.27 -11.49 -0.90
N LEU A 294 9.09 -12.29 0.17
CA LEU A 294 10.17 -13.05 0.81
C LEU A 294 10.03 -14.57 0.70
N THR A 295 9.10 -15.05 -0.13
CA THR A 295 8.98 -16.50 -0.43
C THR A 295 8.90 -16.75 -1.94
N ASP A 296 9.09 -18.00 -2.35
CA ASP A 296 9.00 -18.41 -3.77
C ASP A 296 7.55 -18.56 -4.25
N GLU A 297 6.64 -18.89 -3.35
CA GLU A 297 5.26 -19.27 -3.68
C GLU A 297 4.41 -18.07 -4.06
N GLY A 298 4.65 -16.92 -3.41
CA GLY A 298 3.77 -15.75 -3.56
C GLY A 298 2.34 -16.02 -3.07
N MET A 299 1.54 -14.99 -2.93
CA MET A 299 0.16 -15.14 -2.46
C MET A 299 -0.88 -14.51 -3.40
N GLY A 300 -0.44 -13.76 -4.37
CA GLY A 300 -1.31 -12.97 -5.20
C GLY A 300 -1.02 -13.10 -6.69
N THR A 301 -1.37 -12.06 -7.42
CA THR A 301 -1.10 -11.96 -8.85
C THR A 301 0.01 -10.95 -9.10
N MET A 302 1.09 -11.40 -9.72
CA MET A 302 2.21 -10.57 -10.15
C MET A 302 2.02 -10.12 -11.60
N PHE A 303 2.12 -8.80 -11.83
CA PHE A 303 2.14 -8.19 -13.16
C PHE A 303 3.56 -7.80 -13.54
N ARG A 304 3.92 -7.97 -14.82
CA ARG A 304 5.21 -7.58 -15.39
C ARG A 304 5.05 -7.01 -16.81
N SER A 305 5.94 -6.07 -17.16
CA SER A 305 6.29 -5.86 -18.56
C SER A 305 7.08 -7.08 -19.06
N ARG A 306 6.89 -7.45 -20.30
CA ARG A 306 7.68 -8.55 -20.90
C ARG A 306 9.17 -8.25 -20.83
#